data_a5429c0a42b5ac2f62e4b2803e93c38b
#
_entry.id   a5429c0a42b5ac2f62e4b2803e93c38b
#
_cell.length_a   1.000
_cell.length_b   1.000
_cell.length_c   1.000
_cell.angle_alpha   90.00
_cell.angle_beta   90.00
_cell.angle_gamma   90.00
#
_symmetry.space_group_name_H-M   'P 1'
#
loop_
_entity.id
_entity.type
_entity.pdbx_description
1 polymer ?
#
loop_
_entity_poly.entity_id
_entity_poly.type
_entity_poly.pdbx_seq_one_letter_code
_entity_poly.pdbx_strand_id
1 'polypeptide(L)'
;MLPDIDVIAFSFGIPYEAMFGHRGFTHSFFFAALVGAAATGRLLHRPGSNSHRLALFFWFTAVTASHGLLDALTNGGRGIAFFAPFSDHRYFLPWRPIQVSPIGVGFFSPRGLRVLASEAGWIWVPSAIIAVSARLFRNGQT
;
A
#
# COMPACT_ATOMS: atom_id res chain seq x y z
N MET A 1 -8.21 -0.90 -2.98
CA MET A 1 -7.37 0.07 -2.23
C MET A 1 -7.02 1.24 -3.14
N LEU A 2 -6.66 2.44 -2.60
CA LEU A 2 -6.47 3.61 -3.44
C LEU A 2 -5.37 3.46 -4.51
N PRO A 3 -4.18 2.88 -4.20
CA PRO A 3 -3.16 2.67 -5.23
C PRO A 3 -3.61 1.79 -6.40
N ASP A 4 -4.39 0.74 -6.13
CA ASP A 4 -4.87 -0.20 -7.15
C ASP A 4 -5.92 0.36 -8.11
N ILE A 5 -6.32 1.63 -7.95
CA ILE A 5 -7.20 2.30 -8.92
C ILE A 5 -6.56 2.34 -10.32
N ASP A 6 -5.24 2.19 -10.40
CA ASP A 6 -4.48 2.13 -11.64
C ASP A 6 -4.81 0.91 -12.52
N VAL A 7 -5.47 -0.11 -11.99
CA VAL A 7 -6.02 -1.23 -12.78
C VAL A 7 -6.98 -0.73 -13.86
N ILE A 8 -7.65 0.40 -13.64
CA ILE A 8 -8.51 1.04 -14.64
C ILE A 8 -7.71 1.44 -15.89
N ALA A 9 -6.40 1.71 -15.77
CA ALA A 9 -5.54 2.07 -16.90
C ALA A 9 -5.51 1.00 -17.99
N PHE A 10 -5.70 -0.28 -17.66
CA PHE A 10 -5.81 -1.35 -18.63
C PHE A 10 -7.02 -1.18 -19.57
N SER A 11 -8.13 -0.63 -19.08
CA SER A 11 -9.32 -0.34 -19.90
C SER A 11 -9.05 0.76 -20.93
N PHE A 12 -8.02 1.56 -20.74
CA PHE A 12 -7.55 2.59 -21.68
C PHE A 12 -6.34 2.15 -22.51
N GLY A 13 -6.00 0.85 -22.47
CA GLY A 13 -4.88 0.31 -23.25
C GLY A 13 -3.49 0.71 -22.73
N ILE A 14 -3.39 1.23 -21.51
CA ILE A 14 -2.10 1.59 -20.90
C ILE A 14 -1.38 0.30 -20.49
N PRO A 15 -0.15 0.06 -20.98
CA PRO A 15 0.61 -1.14 -20.61
C PRO A 15 0.96 -1.17 -19.12
N TYR A 16 1.12 -2.38 -18.60
CA TYR A 16 1.52 -2.58 -17.18
C TYR A 16 2.78 -1.79 -16.80
N GLU A 17 3.77 -1.76 -17.70
CA GLU A 17 5.09 -1.16 -17.47
C GLU A 17 5.11 0.36 -17.59
N ALA A 18 4.07 0.95 -18.17
CA ALA A 18 3.99 2.39 -18.27
C ALA A 18 4.02 3.05 -16.90
N MET A 19 4.46 4.29 -16.83
CA MET A 19 4.49 5.07 -15.59
C MET A 19 3.11 5.12 -14.90
N PHE A 20 2.03 5.26 -15.68
CA PHE A 20 0.65 5.24 -15.20
C PHE A 20 -0.03 3.87 -15.33
N GLY A 21 0.75 2.81 -15.63
CA GLY A 21 0.30 1.43 -15.58
C GLY A 21 0.27 0.89 -14.16
N HIS A 22 -0.19 -0.36 -14.03
CA HIS A 22 -0.32 -1.00 -12.71
C HIS A 22 1.02 -1.11 -11.98
N ARG A 23 1.01 -0.79 -10.68
CA ARG A 23 2.19 -0.69 -9.82
C ARG A 23 3.20 0.39 -10.26
N GLY A 24 2.72 1.38 -11.02
CA GLY A 24 3.47 2.56 -11.45
C GLY A 24 3.35 3.72 -10.46
N PHE A 25 2.96 4.89 -10.96
CA PHE A 25 2.87 6.15 -10.21
C PHE A 25 2.06 6.06 -8.92
N THR A 26 0.92 5.37 -8.93
CA THR A 26 0.01 5.25 -7.78
C THR A 26 0.62 4.46 -6.61
N HIS A 27 1.66 3.66 -6.86
CA HIS A 27 2.38 2.89 -5.86
C HIS A 27 3.69 3.56 -5.41
N SER A 28 3.96 4.78 -5.90
CA SER A 28 5.18 5.53 -5.57
C SER A 28 5.09 6.22 -4.21
N PHE A 29 6.24 6.49 -3.62
CA PHE A 29 6.34 7.31 -2.41
C PHE A 29 5.85 8.74 -2.65
N PHE A 30 6.03 9.26 -3.85
CA PHE A 30 5.53 10.59 -4.23
C PHE A 30 4.00 10.62 -4.20
N PHE A 31 3.34 9.64 -4.79
CA PHE A 31 1.87 9.53 -4.73
C PHE A 31 1.38 9.36 -3.29
N ALA A 32 2.06 8.55 -2.47
CA ALA A 32 1.73 8.39 -1.06
C ALA A 32 1.80 9.72 -0.30
N ALA A 33 2.82 10.55 -0.57
CA ALA A 33 2.93 11.88 0.02
C ALA A 33 1.82 12.83 -0.45
N LEU A 34 1.41 12.78 -1.73
CA LEU A 34 0.27 13.54 -2.24
C LEU A 34 -1.04 13.14 -1.54
N VAL A 35 -1.27 11.84 -1.35
CA VAL A 35 -2.45 11.34 -0.62
C VAL A 35 -2.40 11.81 0.83
N GLY A 36 -1.25 11.72 1.49
CA GLY A 36 -1.05 12.22 2.85
C GLY A 36 -1.35 13.71 2.98
N ALA A 37 -0.87 14.53 2.04
CA ALA A 37 -1.13 15.96 2.01
C ALA A 37 -2.61 16.28 1.78
N ALA A 38 -3.25 15.61 0.81
CA ALA A 38 -4.67 15.80 0.50
C ALA A 38 -5.59 15.37 1.66
N ALA A 39 -5.32 14.20 2.28
CA ALA A 39 -6.08 13.73 3.43
C ALA A 39 -5.95 14.67 4.62
N THR A 40 -4.72 15.12 4.90
CA THR A 40 -4.45 16.08 5.99
C THR A 40 -5.13 17.40 5.73
N GLY A 41 -5.03 17.96 4.52
CA GLY A 41 -5.67 19.22 4.15
C GLY A 41 -7.19 19.15 4.28
N ARG A 42 -7.81 18.02 3.85
CA ARG A 42 -9.27 17.84 3.93
C ARG A 42 -9.79 17.69 5.37
N LEU A 43 -9.05 16.96 6.22
CA LEU A 43 -9.44 16.75 7.62
C LEU A 43 -9.23 17.99 8.49
N LEU A 44 -8.30 18.85 8.11
CA LEU A 44 -7.87 20.00 8.92
C LEU A 44 -8.38 21.36 8.41
N HIS A 45 -9.62 21.41 7.93
CA HIS A 45 -10.35 22.69 7.89
C HIS A 45 -10.63 23.24 9.30
N ARG A 46 -10.31 22.48 10.35
CA ARG A 46 -10.40 22.89 11.74
C ARG A 46 -9.03 23.37 12.26
N PRO A 47 -8.97 24.39 13.12
CA PRO A 47 -7.73 24.83 13.74
C PRO A 47 -7.15 23.69 14.59
N GLY A 48 -5.95 23.25 14.24
CA GLY A 48 -5.18 22.24 14.96
C GLY A 48 -3.72 22.67 15.04
N SER A 49 -2.98 22.11 16.00
CA SER A 49 -1.54 22.39 16.11
C SER A 49 -0.78 21.86 14.88
N ASN A 50 0.32 22.52 14.52
CA ASN A 50 1.17 22.07 13.41
C ASN A 50 1.72 20.66 13.63
N SER A 51 2.02 20.28 14.87
CA SER A 51 2.47 18.92 15.22
C SER A 51 1.41 17.85 14.91
N HIS A 52 0.14 18.14 15.19
CA HIS A 52 -0.95 17.21 14.86
C HIS A 52 -1.11 17.07 13.33
N ARG A 53 -1.00 18.17 12.58
CA ARG A 53 -1.04 18.13 11.11
C ARG A 53 0.09 17.28 10.53
N LEU A 54 1.30 17.48 11.05
CA LEU A 54 2.47 16.73 10.60
C LEU A 54 2.32 15.23 10.90
N ALA A 55 1.84 14.88 12.10
CA ALA A 55 1.57 13.51 12.47
C ALA A 55 0.54 12.83 11.53
N LEU A 56 -0.55 13.51 11.19
CA LEU A 56 -1.55 13.00 10.23
C LEU A 56 -0.97 12.84 8.83
N PHE A 57 -0.18 13.81 8.36
CA PHE A 57 0.49 13.72 7.06
C PHE A 57 1.37 12.47 6.98
N PHE A 58 2.26 12.27 7.95
CA PHE A 58 3.13 11.10 7.97
C PHE A 58 2.35 9.80 8.14
N TRP A 59 1.28 9.79 8.92
CA TRP A 59 0.43 8.63 9.08
C TRP A 59 -0.21 8.20 7.77
N PHE A 60 -0.91 9.09 7.07
CA PHE A 60 -1.55 8.76 5.80
C PHE A 60 -0.54 8.42 4.70
N THR A 61 0.60 9.12 4.67
CA THR A 61 1.70 8.80 3.76
C THR A 61 2.23 7.39 4.02
N ALA A 62 2.51 7.03 5.28
CA ALA A 62 3.02 5.72 5.65
C ALA A 62 2.00 4.61 5.33
N VAL A 63 0.72 4.82 5.64
CA VAL A 63 -0.35 3.86 5.32
C VAL A 63 -0.48 3.65 3.80
N THR A 64 -0.38 4.72 3.01
CA THR A 64 -0.45 4.59 1.55
C THR A 64 0.81 3.93 0.98
N ALA A 65 1.99 4.31 1.45
CA ALA A 65 3.26 3.73 1.01
C ALA A 65 3.40 2.25 1.39
N SER A 66 2.84 1.83 2.54
CA SER A 66 2.87 0.44 2.98
C SER A 66 2.23 -0.51 1.97
N HIS A 67 1.24 -0.07 1.19
CA HIS A 67 0.64 -0.86 0.12
C HIS A 67 1.68 -1.24 -0.94
N GLY A 68 2.42 -0.28 -1.48
CA GLY A 68 3.50 -0.56 -2.45
C GLY A 68 4.64 -1.41 -1.86
N LEU A 69 4.96 -1.23 -0.57
CA LEU A 69 5.95 -2.08 0.12
C LEU A 69 5.47 -3.52 0.25
N LEU A 70 4.21 -3.75 0.59
CA LEU A 70 3.62 -5.09 0.66
C LEU A 70 3.56 -5.75 -0.72
N ASP A 71 3.26 -4.98 -1.75
CA ASP A 71 3.30 -5.44 -3.13
C ASP A 71 4.72 -5.84 -3.60
N ALA A 72 5.74 -5.13 -3.13
CA ALA A 72 7.13 -5.51 -3.40
C ALA A 72 7.56 -6.82 -2.73
N LEU A 73 6.83 -7.26 -1.69
CA LEU A 73 6.97 -8.56 -1.02
C LEU A 73 6.18 -9.68 -1.73
N THR A 74 5.45 -9.39 -2.81
CA THR A 74 4.71 -10.41 -3.55
C THR A 74 5.62 -11.17 -4.53
N ASN A 75 5.30 -12.44 -4.76
CA ASN A 75 6.09 -13.34 -5.61
C ASN A 75 5.81 -13.20 -7.12
N GLY A 76 5.06 -12.18 -7.54
CA GLY A 76 4.73 -11.96 -8.95
C GLY A 76 4.52 -10.50 -9.31
N GLY A 77 4.08 -10.26 -10.55
CA GLY A 77 4.02 -8.92 -11.13
C GLY A 77 5.37 -8.50 -11.73
N ARG A 78 5.57 -7.20 -11.94
CA ARG A 78 6.77 -6.63 -12.58
C ARG A 78 7.51 -5.63 -11.69
N GLY A 79 7.34 -5.70 -10.38
CA GLY A 79 7.94 -4.77 -9.43
C GLY A 79 7.14 -3.47 -9.28
N ILE A 80 7.60 -2.61 -8.39
CA ILE A 80 6.97 -1.36 -7.99
C ILE A 80 7.84 -0.18 -8.38
N ALA A 81 7.28 0.83 -9.05
CA ALA A 81 7.98 2.06 -9.40
C ALA A 81 7.98 3.04 -8.22
N PHE A 82 8.73 2.73 -7.15
CA PHE A 82 8.73 3.53 -5.91
C PHE A 82 9.08 5.00 -6.11
N PHE A 83 9.91 5.30 -7.12
CA PHE A 83 10.43 6.65 -7.36
C PHE A 83 9.75 7.36 -8.54
N ALA A 84 8.63 6.83 -9.06
CA ALA A 84 7.84 7.55 -10.03
C ALA A 84 7.30 8.88 -9.40
N PRO A 85 7.23 9.98 -10.17
CA PRO A 85 7.46 10.11 -11.60
C PRO A 85 8.92 10.37 -12.01
N PHE A 86 9.89 10.38 -11.08
CA PHE A 86 11.29 10.74 -11.33
C PHE A 86 12.09 9.58 -11.95
N SER A 87 11.64 8.33 -11.73
CA SER A 87 12.23 7.11 -12.29
C SER A 87 11.14 6.08 -12.49
N ASP A 88 11.16 5.39 -13.63
CA ASP A 88 10.30 4.28 -13.98
C ASP A 88 10.87 2.92 -13.56
N HIS A 89 12.08 2.91 -12.99
CA HIS A 89 12.72 1.68 -12.51
C HIS A 89 11.84 1.00 -11.46
N ARG A 90 11.68 -0.33 -11.62
CA ARG A 90 10.79 -1.14 -10.79
C ARG A 90 11.57 -2.05 -9.86
N TYR A 91 11.14 -2.11 -8.63
CA TYR A 91 11.82 -2.80 -7.54
C TYR A 91 10.98 -3.94 -7.00
N PHE A 92 11.65 -4.99 -6.58
CA PHE A 92 11.14 -6.02 -5.68
C PHE A 92 11.98 -6.04 -4.41
N LEU A 93 11.39 -6.47 -3.30
CA LEU A 93 12.17 -6.85 -2.14
C LEU A 93 12.80 -8.24 -2.35
N PRO A 94 13.97 -8.51 -1.77
CA PRO A 94 14.68 -9.79 -1.99
C PRO A 94 13.91 -11.00 -1.46
N TRP A 95 13.12 -10.81 -0.41
CA TRP A 95 12.24 -11.82 0.16
C TRP A 95 10.79 -11.54 -0.22
N ARG A 96 10.09 -12.52 -0.83
CA ARG A 96 8.76 -12.36 -1.42
C ARG A 96 7.82 -13.51 -1.03
N PRO A 97 7.41 -13.58 0.25
CA PRO A 97 6.60 -14.67 0.76
C PRO A 97 5.12 -14.56 0.40
N ILE A 98 4.66 -13.38 -0.01
CA ILE A 98 3.24 -13.12 -0.25
C ILE A 98 2.89 -13.57 -1.67
N GLN A 99 1.77 -14.28 -1.82
CA GLN A 99 1.25 -14.67 -3.12
C GLN A 99 0.68 -13.46 -3.85
N VAL A 100 1.09 -13.26 -5.11
CA VAL A 100 0.53 -12.20 -5.93
C VAL A 100 -0.94 -12.44 -6.23
N SER A 101 -1.77 -11.40 -6.00
CA SER A 101 -3.19 -11.46 -6.28
C SER A 101 -3.47 -11.46 -7.79
N PRO A 102 -4.38 -12.34 -8.29
CA PRO A 102 -4.92 -12.20 -9.63
C PRO A 102 -5.73 -10.91 -9.75
N ILE A 103 -5.66 -10.27 -10.91
CA ILE A 103 -6.43 -9.06 -11.20
C ILE A 103 -7.87 -9.42 -11.56
N GLY A 104 -8.83 -8.62 -11.06
CA GLY A 104 -10.25 -8.73 -11.41
C GLY A 104 -10.90 -10.03 -10.94
N VAL A 105 -11.78 -10.59 -11.77
CA VAL A 105 -12.58 -11.79 -11.42
C VAL A 105 -11.76 -13.02 -11.11
N GLY A 106 -10.50 -13.08 -11.56
CA GLY A 106 -9.57 -14.16 -11.23
C GLY A 106 -9.31 -14.31 -9.73
N PHE A 107 -9.57 -13.29 -8.93
CA PHE A 107 -9.49 -13.34 -7.47
C PHE A 107 -10.49 -14.34 -6.86
N PHE A 108 -11.66 -14.52 -7.47
CA PHE A 108 -12.70 -15.46 -7.02
C PHE A 108 -12.44 -16.91 -7.47
N SER A 109 -11.19 -17.31 -7.54
CA SER A 109 -10.73 -18.65 -7.91
C SER A 109 -9.97 -19.33 -6.75
N PRO A 110 -9.64 -20.64 -6.85
CA PRO A 110 -8.77 -21.31 -5.87
C PRO A 110 -7.41 -20.62 -5.70
N ARG A 111 -6.95 -19.87 -6.70
CA ARG A 111 -5.74 -19.04 -6.60
C ARG A 111 -5.95 -17.88 -5.63
N GLY A 112 -7.12 -17.23 -5.65
CA GLY A 112 -7.45 -16.16 -4.69
C GLY A 112 -7.50 -16.66 -3.25
N LEU A 113 -8.00 -17.88 -3.00
CA LEU A 113 -7.94 -18.47 -1.66
C LEU A 113 -6.50 -18.66 -1.15
N ARG A 114 -5.57 -19.07 -2.03
CA ARG A 114 -4.15 -19.16 -1.66
C ARG A 114 -3.54 -17.79 -1.36
N VAL A 115 -3.96 -16.75 -2.08
CA VAL A 115 -3.56 -15.36 -1.78
C VAL A 115 -4.03 -14.98 -0.38
N LEU A 116 -5.32 -15.14 -0.08
CA LEU A 116 -5.88 -14.83 1.25
C LEU A 116 -5.17 -15.60 2.37
N ALA A 117 -4.87 -16.88 2.16
CA ALA A 117 -4.13 -17.69 3.13
C ALA A 117 -2.71 -17.14 3.36
N SER A 118 -2.01 -16.73 2.28
CA SER A 118 -0.67 -16.14 2.41
C SER A 118 -0.71 -14.77 3.10
N GLU A 119 -1.69 -13.93 2.79
CA GLU A 119 -1.89 -12.64 3.45
C GLU A 119 -2.24 -12.81 4.93
N ALA A 120 -3.10 -13.78 5.26
CA ALA A 120 -3.43 -14.08 6.64
C ALA A 120 -2.18 -14.44 7.45
N GLY A 121 -1.30 -15.29 6.91
CA GLY A 121 -0.08 -15.70 7.58
C GLY A 121 0.96 -14.59 7.72
N TRP A 122 1.17 -13.80 6.67
CA TRP A 122 2.27 -12.84 6.62
C TRP A 122 1.89 -11.41 6.98
N ILE A 123 0.61 -11.05 6.91
CA ILE A 123 0.14 -9.68 7.17
C ILE A 123 -0.82 -9.65 8.36
N TRP A 124 -1.95 -10.40 8.29
CA TRP A 124 -3.03 -10.23 9.25
C TRP A 124 -2.65 -10.75 10.64
N VAL A 125 -2.07 -11.96 10.73
CA VAL A 125 -1.66 -12.53 12.01
C VAL A 125 -0.58 -11.69 12.68
N PRO A 126 0.55 -11.31 12.03
CA PRO A 126 1.53 -10.43 12.66
C PRO A 126 0.96 -9.07 13.06
N SER A 127 0.11 -8.47 12.23
CA SER A 127 -0.54 -7.19 12.55
C SER A 127 -1.46 -7.29 13.77
N ALA A 128 -2.23 -8.38 13.87
CA ALA A 128 -3.08 -8.63 15.03
C ALA A 128 -2.26 -8.83 16.31
N ILE A 129 -1.16 -9.58 16.24
CA ILE A 129 -0.25 -9.77 17.37
C ILE A 129 0.32 -8.43 17.85
N ILE A 130 0.80 -7.60 16.92
CA ILE A 130 1.33 -6.26 17.24
C ILE A 130 0.25 -5.38 17.89
N ALA A 131 -0.96 -5.36 17.33
CA ALA A 131 -2.06 -4.56 17.85
C ALA A 131 -2.50 -4.99 19.25
N VAL A 132 -2.60 -6.31 19.50
CA VAL A 132 -2.95 -6.85 20.81
C VAL A 132 -1.85 -6.56 21.83
N SER A 133 -0.58 -6.79 21.47
CA SER A 133 0.56 -6.48 22.32
C SER A 133 0.61 -5.02 22.73
N ALA A 134 0.47 -4.10 21.75
CA ALA A 134 0.44 -2.66 22.01
C ALA A 134 -0.71 -2.26 22.95
N ARG A 135 -1.89 -2.89 22.80
CA ARG A 135 -3.03 -2.65 23.70
C ARG A 135 -2.77 -3.13 25.13
N LEU A 136 -2.18 -4.32 25.28
CA LEU A 136 -1.86 -4.87 26.61
C LEU A 136 -0.81 -4.02 27.34
N PHE A 137 0.25 -3.60 26.65
CA PHE A 137 1.26 -2.70 27.21
C PHE A 137 0.66 -1.37 27.68
N ARG A 138 -0.24 -0.79 26.91
CA ARG A 138 -0.90 0.46 27.27
C ARG A 138 -1.80 0.31 28.50
N ASN A 139 -2.56 -0.76 28.60
CA ASN A 139 -3.46 -1.02 29.73
C ASN A 139 -2.70 -1.38 31.01
N GLY A 140 -1.47 -1.87 30.95
CA GLY A 140 -0.61 -2.16 32.09
C GLY A 140 0.10 -0.92 32.67
N GLN A 141 -0.05 0.26 32.05
CA GLN A 141 0.53 1.53 32.52
C GLN A 141 -0.51 2.46 33.19
N THR A 142 -1.76 2.06 33.23
CA THR A 142 -2.85 2.75 33.95
C THR A 142 -3.17 2.05 35.24
#